data_b86353fd4a4c57106f1b3ae4f1c66b9a
#
_entry.id   b86353fd4a4c57106f1b3ae4f1c66b9a
#
_cell.length_a   1.000
_cell.length_b   1.000
_cell.length_c   1.000
_cell.angle_alpha   90.00
_cell.angle_beta   90.00
_cell.angle_gamma   90.00
#
_symmetry.space_group_name_H-M   'P 1'
#
loop_
_entity.id
_entity.type
_entity.pdbx_description
1 polymer ?
#
loop_
_entity_poly.entity_id
_entity_poly.type
_entity_poly.pdbx_seq_one_letter_code
_entity_poly.pdbx_strand_id
1 'polypeptide(L)' 'MPFTTIRVIENVFTNEKKKEMLEKVTEALIDVCGEKTRQGQWVVIEEVKKGDWAIGGKIANPK' A
#
# COMPACT_ATOMS: atom_id res chain seq x y z
N MET A 1 -12.94 -12.41 -1.83
CA MET A 1 -12.64 -11.24 -1.02
C MET A 1 -11.37 -10.61 -1.49
N PRO A 2 -11.37 -9.30 -1.87
CA PRO A 2 -10.15 -8.67 -2.39
C PRO A 2 -9.09 -8.51 -1.31
N PHE A 3 -7.86 -8.74 -1.71
CA PHE A 3 -6.70 -8.55 -0.85
C PHE A 3 -5.72 -7.69 -1.65
N THR A 4 -5.51 -6.48 -1.20
CA THR A 4 -4.67 -5.51 -1.89
C THR A 4 -3.38 -5.29 -1.11
N THR A 5 -2.24 -5.43 -1.78
CA THR A 5 -0.95 -5.18 -1.18
C THR A 5 -0.33 -3.95 -1.83
N ILE A 6 0.11 -3.01 -0.99
CA ILE A 6 0.85 -1.84 -1.44
C ILE A 6 2.28 -2.01 -0.96
N ARG A 7 3.22 -2.15 -1.89
CA ARG A 7 4.63 -2.23 -1.52
C ARG A 7 5.28 -0.88 -1.65
N VAL A 8 6.02 -0.50 -0.63
CA VAL A 8 6.74 0.77 -0.60
C VAL A 8 8.15 0.51 -0.08
N ILE A 9 9.05 1.42 -0.40
CA ILE A 9 10.40 1.34 0.16
C ILE A 9 10.34 1.85 1.60
N GLU A 10 11.07 1.20 2.50
CA GLU A 10 11.05 1.57 3.91
C GLU A 10 11.45 3.03 4.13
N ASN A 11 10.86 3.64 5.14
CA ASN A 11 11.18 4.99 5.60
C ASN A 11 10.88 6.11 4.59
N VAL A 12 10.09 5.82 3.53
CA VAL A 12 9.69 6.84 2.58
C VAL A 12 8.43 7.56 3.05
N PHE A 13 7.49 6.82 3.64
CA PHE A 13 6.22 7.38 4.09
C PHE A 13 6.11 7.36 5.60
N THR A 14 5.53 8.42 6.16
CA THR A 14 5.24 8.46 7.58
C THR A 14 4.10 7.51 7.91
N ASN A 15 3.93 7.19 9.20
CA ASN A 15 2.82 6.35 9.63
C ASN A 15 1.47 6.99 9.29
N GLU A 16 1.39 8.32 9.35
CA GLU A 16 0.17 9.03 9.00
C GLU A 16 -0.17 8.89 7.52
N LYS A 17 0.85 8.98 6.65
CA LYS A 17 0.64 8.80 5.21
C LYS A 17 0.24 7.36 4.89
N LYS A 18 0.84 6.40 5.57
CA LYS A 18 0.49 4.99 5.36
C LYS A 18 -0.95 4.73 5.78
N LYS A 19 -1.38 5.31 6.90
CA LYS A 19 -2.76 5.19 7.35
C LYS A 19 -3.71 5.78 6.32
N GLU A 20 -3.38 6.95 5.78
CA GLU A 20 -4.20 7.60 4.76
C GLU A 20 -4.32 6.72 3.52
N MET A 21 -3.21 6.13 3.07
CA MET A 21 -3.24 5.22 1.92
C MET A 21 -4.16 4.02 2.17
N LEU A 22 -4.05 3.41 3.35
CA LEU A 22 -4.89 2.27 3.69
C LEU A 22 -6.37 2.65 3.67
N GLU A 23 -6.71 3.80 4.24
CA GLU A 23 -8.09 4.26 4.31
C GLU A 23 -8.63 4.59 2.92
N LYS A 24 -7.88 5.34 2.13
CA LYS A 24 -8.37 5.79 0.83
C LYS A 24 -8.46 4.66 -0.20
N VAL A 25 -7.51 3.74 -0.18
CA VAL A 25 -7.58 2.57 -1.07
C VAL A 25 -8.80 1.71 -0.69
N THR A 26 -9.02 1.53 0.60
CA THR A 26 -10.19 0.79 1.07
C THR A 26 -11.48 1.43 0.57
N GLU A 27 -11.62 2.76 0.71
CA GLU A 27 -12.82 3.45 0.27
C GLU A 27 -13.02 3.33 -1.24
N ALA A 28 -11.95 3.40 -2.01
CA ALA A 28 -12.04 3.25 -3.45
C ALA A 28 -12.54 1.85 -3.83
N LEU A 29 -12.07 0.83 -3.13
CA LEU A 29 -12.54 -0.53 -3.39
C LEU A 29 -14.01 -0.71 -3.01
N ILE A 30 -14.43 -0.08 -1.93
CA ILE A 30 -15.83 -0.15 -1.50
C ILE A 30 -16.74 0.57 -2.49
N ASP A 31 -16.28 1.67 -3.08
CA ASP A 31 -17.04 2.36 -4.12
C ASP A 31 -17.36 1.44 -5.29
N VAL A 32 -16.44 0.55 -5.63
CA VAL A 32 -16.63 -0.39 -6.74
C VAL A 32 -17.42 -1.63 -6.31
N CYS A 33 -17.07 -2.19 -5.15
CA CYS A 33 -17.60 -3.49 -4.70
C CYS A 33 -18.87 -3.39 -3.87
N GLY A 34 -19.11 -2.24 -3.27
CA GLY A 34 -20.30 -2.01 -2.44
C GLY A 34 -19.99 -1.99 -0.95
N GLU A 35 -20.77 -1.24 -0.20
CA GLU A 35 -20.59 -1.06 1.24
C GLU A 35 -20.64 -2.39 2.00
N LYS A 36 -21.41 -3.34 1.52
CA LYS A 36 -21.55 -4.65 2.17
C LYS A 36 -20.24 -5.43 2.23
N THR A 37 -19.28 -5.07 1.36
CA THR A 37 -17.99 -5.78 1.29
C THR A 37 -16.95 -5.21 2.24
N ARG A 38 -17.27 -4.15 2.99
CA ARG A 38 -16.28 -3.42 3.80
C ARG A 38 -15.44 -4.32 4.68
N GLN A 39 -16.05 -5.23 5.42
CA GLN A 39 -15.31 -6.10 6.32
C GLN A 39 -14.47 -7.15 5.61
N GLY A 40 -14.71 -7.36 4.32
CA GLY A 40 -13.92 -8.27 3.51
C GLY A 40 -12.86 -7.60 2.67
N GLN A 41 -12.73 -6.26 2.74
CA GLN A 41 -11.69 -5.54 2.01
C GLN A 41 -10.42 -5.51 2.86
N TRP A 42 -9.42 -6.23 2.41
CA TRP A 42 -8.14 -6.31 3.12
C TRP A 42 -7.10 -5.54 2.33
N VAL A 43 -6.49 -4.56 2.97
CA VAL A 43 -5.45 -3.73 2.37
C VAL A 43 -4.27 -3.71 3.32
N VAL A 44 -3.10 -4.07 2.82
CA VAL A 44 -1.88 -4.08 3.64
C VAL A 44 -0.79 -3.28 2.94
N ILE A 45 0.12 -2.74 3.74
CA ILE A 45 1.34 -2.10 3.24
C ILE A 45 2.51 -2.97 3.66
N GLU A 46 3.35 -3.32 2.68
CA GLU A 46 4.59 -4.04 2.94
C GLU A 46 5.76 -3.11 2.64
N GLU A 47 6.63 -2.95 3.62
CA GLU A 47 7.82 -2.13 3.43
C GLU A 47 8.97 -3.00 2.98
N VAL A 48 9.61 -2.58 1.86
CA VAL A 48 10.76 -3.27 1.30
C VAL A 48 12.02 -2.53 1.75
N LYS A 49 13.01 -3.27 2.21
CA LYS A 49 14.26 -2.67 2.68
C LYS A 49 14.96 -1.91 1.57
N LYS A 50 15.60 -0.81 1.94
CA LYS A 50 16.49 -0.11 1.03
C LYS A 50 17.54 -1.09 0.54
N GLY A 51 17.80 -1.07 -0.74
CA GLY A 51 18.72 -2.02 -1.34
C GLY A 51 18.05 -3.23 -1.94
N ASP A 52 16.79 -3.49 -1.59
CA ASP A 52 16.04 -4.63 -2.11
C ASP A 52 15.07 -4.23 -3.21
N TRP A 53 15.19 -3.01 -3.72
CA TRP A 53 14.31 -2.49 -4.75
C TRP A 53 15.14 -1.95 -5.90
N ALA A 54 14.94 -2.48 -7.10
CA ALA A 54 15.68 -2.03 -8.28
C ALA A 54 14.73 -1.58 -9.36
N ILE A 55 15.13 -0.56 -10.09
CA ILE A 55 14.41 -0.08 -11.27
C ILE A 55 15.37 -0.19 -12.44
N GLY A 56 15.03 -1.04 -13.43
CA GLY A 56 15.93 -1.29 -14.57
C GLY A 56 17.29 -1.82 -14.13
N GLY A 57 17.34 -2.57 -13.05
CA GLY A 57 18.56 -3.13 -12.49
C GLY A 57 19.35 -2.19 -11.60
N LYS A 58 18.89 -0.95 -11.41
CA LYS A 58 19.55 0.01 -10.52
C LYS A 58 18.79 0.09 -9.21
N ILE A 59 19.54 0.06 -8.12
CA ILE A 59 18.95 0.14 -6.78
C ILE A 59 18.27 1.50 -6.62
N ALA A 60 16.99 1.47 -6.23
CA ALA A 60 16.25 2.68 -5.92
C ALA A 60 16.72 3.18 -4.55
N ASN A 61 17.07 4.45 -4.49
CA ASN A 61 17.62 5.04 -3.26
C ASN A 61 16.91 6.35 -2.95
N PRO A 62 15.63 6.29 -2.55
CA PRO A 62 14.89 7.49 -2.20
C PRO A 62 15.43 8.10 -0.93
N LYS A 63 15.32 9.39 -0.82
CA LYS A 63 15.77 10.11 0.38
C LYS A 63 14.76 10.04 1.50
#